data_f65e81f3e24be6bd3e56814faf10b741
#
_entry.id   f65e81f3e24be6bd3e56814faf10b741
#
_cell.length_a   1.000
_cell.length_b   1.000
_cell.length_c   1.000
_cell.angle_alpha   90.00
_cell.angle_beta   90.00
_cell.angle_gamma   90.00
#
_symmetry.space_group_name_H-M   'P 1'
#
loop_
_entity.id
_entity.type
_entity.pdbx_description
1 polymer ?
#
loop_
_entity_poly.entity_id
_entity_poly.type
_entity_poly.pdbx_seq_one_letter_code
_entity_poly.pdbx_strand_id
1 'polypeptide(L)'
;MWLAAVGSSLLAPMAVADDEQPVIVNQPVAGAQIELQFTPGFDDAQRERARQWVVRSAEAVAGYFGRFPVPQLELLLQGSEGSGVASGATFGEPSLHTRIRLGRETSAAQYRDDWVLVHEMVHLAVPRVPRPQRWLHEGIATYVEALARSRAGLVDPGQVWRGWVRQMPFGQPQPGDRGLDQTLTWGRVYWGGAMFCLLADVRTRQRDPASRGLQQALQGVLQANGDYRVAWPVQRILATADAALGQTTLSELYRELKDSGTAIDLAALWRELGVDDDRLRDDAPLAAVRRAILA
;
A
#
# COMPACT_ATOMS: atom_id res chain seq x y z
N MET A 1 49.90 20.40 -24.23
CA MET A 1 50.00 19.28 -25.19
C MET A 1 50.22 18.02 -24.37
N TRP A 2 49.11 17.33 -24.00
CA TRP A 2 49.14 16.03 -23.31
C TRP A 2 48.30 15.06 -24.11
N LEU A 3 48.91 14.02 -24.64
CA LEU A 3 48.29 12.92 -25.37
C LEU A 3 47.63 11.97 -24.37
N ALA A 4 46.32 11.77 -24.51
CA ALA A 4 45.56 10.74 -23.81
C ALA A 4 45.77 9.39 -24.53
N ALA A 5 46.28 8.41 -23.81
CA ALA A 5 46.36 7.04 -24.26
C ALA A 5 44.96 6.39 -24.18
N VAL A 6 44.48 5.91 -25.32
CA VAL A 6 43.26 5.12 -25.43
C VAL A 6 43.62 3.68 -25.03
N GLY A 7 43.23 3.29 -23.82
CA GLY A 7 43.26 1.92 -23.35
C GLY A 7 42.03 1.15 -23.86
N SER A 8 42.24 0.22 -24.79
CA SER A 8 41.20 -0.75 -25.20
C SER A 8 40.99 -1.76 -24.08
N SER A 9 39.92 -1.55 -23.29
CA SER A 9 39.42 -2.57 -22.37
C SER A 9 38.71 -3.64 -23.18
N LEU A 10 39.29 -4.80 -23.28
CA LEU A 10 38.61 -6.03 -23.71
C LEU A 10 37.52 -6.35 -22.71
N LEU A 11 36.26 -6.16 -23.11
CA LEU A 11 35.10 -6.67 -22.40
C LEU A 11 35.19 -8.19 -22.39
N ALA A 12 35.42 -8.75 -21.22
CA ALA A 12 35.27 -10.19 -21.02
C ALA A 12 33.81 -10.57 -21.35
N PRO A 13 33.54 -11.71 -22.02
CA PRO A 13 32.20 -12.16 -22.27
C PRO A 13 31.52 -12.38 -20.91
N MET A 14 30.41 -11.65 -20.68
CA MET A 14 29.49 -11.98 -19.57
C MET A 14 29.08 -13.44 -19.78
N ALA A 15 29.37 -14.27 -18.80
CA ALA A 15 28.85 -15.63 -18.76
C ALA A 15 27.32 -15.53 -18.90
N VAL A 16 26.77 -16.14 -19.94
CA VAL A 16 25.35 -16.37 -20.12
C VAL A 16 24.99 -17.29 -18.94
N ALA A 17 24.28 -16.74 -17.97
CA ALA A 17 23.73 -17.52 -16.89
C ALA A 17 22.80 -18.57 -17.47
N ASP A 18 22.90 -19.79 -16.95
CA ASP A 18 22.16 -20.98 -17.32
C ASP A 18 20.71 -20.69 -17.75
N ASP A 19 20.27 -21.42 -18.80
CA ASP A 19 18.93 -21.50 -19.35
C ASP A 19 17.90 -22.12 -18.37
N GLU A 20 18.00 -21.81 -17.09
CA GLU A 20 17.10 -22.31 -16.08
C GLU A 20 15.76 -21.59 -16.22
N GLN A 21 14.71 -22.35 -16.56
CA GLN A 21 13.36 -21.85 -16.73
C GLN A 21 12.83 -21.31 -15.38
N PRO A 22 12.00 -20.25 -15.38
CA PRO A 22 11.36 -19.80 -14.16
C PRO A 22 10.49 -20.91 -13.56
N VAL A 23 10.54 -21.08 -12.24
CA VAL A 23 9.68 -22.03 -11.53
C VAL A 23 8.33 -21.37 -11.27
N ILE A 24 7.27 -22.01 -11.76
CA ILE A 24 5.88 -21.53 -11.59
C ILE A 24 5.16 -22.38 -10.55
N VAL A 25 4.55 -21.74 -9.57
CA VAL A 25 3.76 -22.36 -8.50
C VAL A 25 2.39 -21.72 -8.43
N ASN A 26 1.33 -22.48 -8.63
CA ASN A 26 -0.04 -22.01 -8.48
C ASN A 26 -0.46 -22.09 -7.01
N GLN A 27 -0.81 -20.96 -6.41
CA GLN A 27 -1.19 -20.84 -5.02
C GLN A 27 -2.64 -20.35 -4.89
N PRO A 28 -3.59 -21.23 -4.55
CA PRO A 28 -4.94 -20.78 -4.17
C PRO A 28 -4.89 -20.12 -2.79
N VAL A 29 -5.50 -18.94 -2.68
CA VAL A 29 -5.60 -18.22 -1.40
C VAL A 29 -6.81 -17.27 -1.41
N ALA A 30 -7.60 -17.27 -0.35
CA ALA A 30 -8.74 -16.37 -0.13
C ALA A 30 -9.71 -16.27 -1.34
N GLY A 31 -9.94 -17.38 -2.03
CA GLY A 31 -10.84 -17.47 -3.20
C GLY A 31 -10.24 -16.99 -4.51
N ALA A 32 -8.94 -16.67 -4.55
CA ALA A 32 -8.21 -16.30 -5.75
C ALA A 32 -7.11 -17.31 -6.09
N GLN A 33 -6.57 -17.21 -7.31
CA GLN A 33 -5.38 -17.92 -7.75
C GLN A 33 -4.23 -16.96 -7.92
N ILE A 34 -3.12 -17.20 -7.21
CA ILE A 34 -1.87 -16.45 -7.39
C ILE A 34 -0.86 -17.37 -8.09
N GLU A 35 -0.44 -17.00 -9.28
CA GLU A 35 0.64 -17.66 -9.99
C GLU A 35 1.97 -17.05 -9.55
N LEU A 36 2.74 -17.80 -8.77
CA LEU A 36 4.08 -17.39 -8.31
C LEU A 36 5.12 -17.78 -9.35
N GLN A 37 5.79 -16.82 -9.91
CA GLN A 37 6.88 -17.01 -10.88
C GLN A 37 8.21 -16.66 -10.21
N PHE A 38 9.05 -17.64 -9.96
CA PHE A 38 10.39 -17.45 -9.39
C PHE A 38 11.42 -17.38 -10.50
N THR A 39 12.21 -16.32 -10.55
CA THR A 39 13.39 -16.31 -11.39
C THR A 39 14.42 -17.37 -10.93
N PRO A 40 15.34 -17.81 -11.78
CA PRO A 40 16.35 -18.79 -11.42
C PRO A 40 17.14 -18.44 -10.15
N GLY A 41 17.67 -19.48 -9.48
CA GLY A 41 18.54 -19.35 -8.30
C GLY A 41 17.81 -19.32 -6.94
N PHE A 42 16.52 -19.63 -6.87
CA PHE A 42 15.84 -19.94 -5.62
C PHE A 42 15.83 -21.44 -5.37
N ASP A 43 16.30 -21.87 -4.20
CA ASP A 43 16.13 -23.27 -3.76
C ASP A 43 14.70 -23.55 -3.25
N ASP A 44 14.38 -24.83 -2.98
CA ASP A 44 13.04 -25.25 -2.53
C ASP A 44 12.65 -24.61 -1.19
N ALA A 45 13.60 -24.48 -0.26
CA ALA A 45 13.33 -23.90 1.05
C ALA A 45 13.06 -22.38 0.95
N GLN A 46 13.75 -21.69 0.06
CA GLN A 46 13.52 -20.27 -0.22
C GLN A 46 12.16 -20.08 -0.88
N ARG A 47 11.79 -20.89 -1.88
CA ARG A 47 10.47 -20.86 -2.51
C ARG A 47 9.35 -21.11 -1.52
N GLU A 48 9.50 -22.09 -0.63
CA GLU A 48 8.48 -22.39 0.39
C GLU A 48 8.31 -21.23 1.39
N ARG A 49 9.39 -20.62 1.88
CA ARG A 49 9.31 -19.43 2.75
C ARG A 49 8.62 -18.24 2.06
N ALA A 50 8.96 -17.98 0.80
CA ALA A 50 8.33 -16.93 0.01
C ALA A 50 6.84 -17.22 -0.24
N ARG A 51 6.48 -18.48 -0.55
CA ARG A 51 5.08 -18.93 -0.70
C ARG A 51 4.26 -18.66 0.56
N GLN A 52 4.79 -19.01 1.74
CA GLN A 52 4.11 -18.75 3.01
C GLN A 52 3.94 -17.27 3.30
N TRP A 53 4.92 -16.45 2.95
CA TRP A 53 4.83 -14.99 3.06
C TRP A 53 3.75 -14.42 2.12
N VAL A 54 3.66 -14.90 0.88
CA VAL A 54 2.63 -14.50 -0.08
C VAL A 54 1.24 -14.87 0.44
N VAL A 55 1.05 -16.08 0.97
CA VAL A 55 -0.24 -16.52 1.54
C VAL A 55 -0.67 -15.59 2.67
N ARG A 56 0.21 -15.34 3.65
CA ARG A 56 -0.11 -14.44 4.77
C ARG A 56 -0.44 -13.01 4.33
N SER A 57 0.29 -12.48 3.35
CA SER A 57 0.04 -11.14 2.80
C SER A 57 -1.31 -11.07 2.08
N ALA A 58 -1.64 -12.07 1.29
CA ALA A 58 -2.92 -12.15 0.59
C ALA A 58 -4.11 -12.32 1.56
N GLU A 59 -3.95 -13.13 2.61
CA GLU A 59 -4.96 -13.29 3.67
C GLU A 59 -5.19 -11.99 4.44
N ALA A 60 -4.13 -11.23 4.74
CA ALA A 60 -4.26 -9.92 5.38
C ALA A 60 -5.06 -8.93 4.53
N VAL A 61 -4.78 -8.86 3.22
CA VAL A 61 -5.52 -8.03 2.27
C VAL A 61 -6.97 -8.50 2.13
N ALA A 62 -7.20 -9.81 1.98
CA ALA A 62 -8.53 -10.36 1.89
C ALA A 62 -9.35 -10.13 3.16
N GLY A 63 -8.73 -10.22 4.34
CA GLY A 63 -9.36 -9.90 5.63
C GLY A 63 -9.86 -8.45 5.70
N TYR A 64 -9.09 -7.50 5.17
CA TYR A 64 -9.49 -6.10 5.12
C TYR A 64 -10.63 -5.84 4.12
N PHE A 65 -10.54 -6.40 2.91
CA PHE A 65 -11.52 -6.15 1.84
C PHE A 65 -12.71 -7.12 1.84
N GLY A 66 -12.71 -8.15 2.69
CA GLY A 66 -13.74 -9.19 2.72
C GLY A 66 -13.55 -10.28 1.66
N ARG A 67 -12.62 -10.10 0.74
CA ARG A 67 -12.16 -11.05 -0.29
C ARG A 67 -10.81 -10.60 -0.84
N PHE A 68 -10.07 -11.46 -1.49
CA PHE A 68 -8.93 -11.01 -2.30
C PHE A 68 -9.46 -10.17 -3.48
N PRO A 69 -8.81 -9.03 -3.81
CA PRO A 69 -9.40 -8.04 -4.71
C PRO A 69 -9.69 -8.54 -6.14
N VAL A 70 -8.84 -9.41 -6.65
CA VAL A 70 -8.91 -9.94 -8.02
C VAL A 70 -8.95 -11.47 -8.02
N PRO A 71 -9.59 -12.13 -9.00
CA PRO A 71 -9.65 -13.60 -9.03
C PRO A 71 -8.34 -14.28 -9.40
N GLN A 72 -7.46 -13.56 -10.10
CA GLN A 72 -6.16 -14.06 -10.57
C GLN A 72 -5.10 -12.96 -10.46
N LEU A 73 -3.89 -13.34 -10.05
CA LEU A 73 -2.71 -12.47 -9.98
C LEU A 73 -1.48 -13.25 -10.43
N GLU A 74 -0.72 -12.67 -11.36
CA GLU A 74 0.64 -13.09 -11.65
C GLU A 74 1.60 -12.36 -10.70
N LEU A 75 2.40 -13.09 -9.91
CA LEU A 75 3.37 -12.53 -8.98
C LEU A 75 4.77 -12.99 -9.33
N LEU A 76 5.55 -12.07 -9.92
CA LEU A 76 6.94 -12.32 -10.29
C LEU A 76 7.87 -11.99 -9.12
N LEU A 77 8.53 -13.02 -8.59
CA LEU A 77 9.56 -12.93 -7.55
C LEU A 77 10.95 -12.94 -8.20
N GLN A 78 11.51 -11.74 -8.36
CA GLN A 78 12.84 -11.54 -8.94
C GLN A 78 13.90 -11.66 -7.85
N GLY A 79 14.70 -12.73 -7.93
CA GLY A 79 15.81 -12.96 -7.01
C GLY A 79 16.92 -11.92 -7.16
N SER A 80 17.44 -11.43 -6.04
CA SER A 80 18.64 -10.61 -5.95
C SER A 80 19.58 -11.15 -4.89
N GLU A 81 20.82 -10.71 -4.90
CA GLU A 81 21.76 -10.96 -3.81
C GLU A 81 21.28 -10.31 -2.51
N GLY A 82 21.75 -10.84 -1.37
CA GLY A 82 21.41 -10.35 -0.04
C GLY A 82 20.00 -10.75 0.43
N SER A 83 19.44 -9.95 1.34
CA SER A 83 18.20 -10.29 2.05
C SER A 83 17.19 -9.14 2.05
N GLY A 84 15.94 -9.47 2.38
CA GLY A 84 14.82 -8.53 2.46
C GLY A 84 14.14 -8.26 1.12
N VAL A 85 13.05 -7.51 1.17
CA VAL A 85 12.30 -7.04 -0.01
C VAL A 85 12.84 -5.67 -0.41
N ALA A 86 13.47 -5.59 -1.57
CA ALA A 86 14.12 -4.36 -2.04
C ALA A 86 13.14 -3.39 -2.72
N SER A 87 12.12 -3.91 -3.41
CA SER A 87 11.08 -3.11 -4.07
C SER A 87 9.91 -3.97 -4.50
N GLY A 88 8.74 -3.33 -4.67
CA GLY A 88 7.55 -3.86 -5.30
C GLY A 88 7.02 -2.92 -6.37
N ALA A 89 6.23 -3.44 -7.29
CA ALA A 89 5.43 -2.65 -8.23
C ALA A 89 4.30 -3.50 -8.83
N THR A 90 3.10 -2.93 -8.91
CA THR A 90 1.91 -3.54 -9.50
C THR A 90 1.59 -2.89 -10.83
N PHE A 91 1.29 -3.68 -11.86
CA PHE A 91 1.04 -3.27 -13.23
C PHE A 91 -0.30 -3.82 -13.72
N GLY A 92 -1.04 -3.02 -14.49
CA GLY A 92 -2.29 -3.43 -15.11
C GLY A 92 -2.18 -3.76 -16.60
N GLU A 93 -1.06 -3.46 -17.22
CA GLU A 93 -0.82 -3.66 -18.66
C GLU A 93 0.55 -4.35 -18.86
N PRO A 94 0.70 -5.24 -19.86
CA PRO A 94 -0.33 -5.79 -20.75
C PRO A 94 -1.26 -6.78 -20.03
N SER A 95 -0.87 -7.32 -18.89
CA SER A 95 -1.64 -8.15 -17.98
C SER A 95 -1.52 -7.64 -16.55
N LEU A 96 -2.46 -8.01 -15.67
CA LEU A 96 -2.37 -7.69 -14.25
C LEU A 96 -1.28 -8.54 -13.58
N HIS A 97 -0.20 -7.90 -13.18
CA HIS A 97 0.87 -8.58 -12.46
C HIS A 97 1.51 -7.69 -11.38
N THR A 98 2.10 -8.33 -10.38
CA THR A 98 2.94 -7.69 -9.37
C THR A 98 4.35 -8.23 -9.50
N ARG A 99 5.35 -7.36 -9.41
CA ARG A 99 6.76 -7.71 -9.41
C ARG A 99 7.37 -7.33 -8.07
N ILE A 100 8.08 -8.27 -7.46
CA ILE A 100 8.82 -8.07 -6.22
C ILE A 100 10.29 -8.42 -6.43
N ARG A 101 11.18 -7.50 -6.06
CA ARG A 101 12.60 -7.76 -5.98
C ARG A 101 12.95 -8.26 -4.58
N LEU A 102 13.37 -9.52 -4.51
CA LEU A 102 13.52 -10.28 -3.26
C LEU A 102 14.95 -10.81 -3.10
N GLY A 103 15.58 -10.48 -1.99
CA GLY A 103 16.88 -11.07 -1.62
C GLY A 103 16.73 -12.56 -1.33
N ARG A 104 17.60 -13.39 -1.92
CA ARG A 104 17.55 -14.86 -1.75
C ARG A 104 17.82 -15.30 -0.32
N GLU A 105 18.60 -14.50 0.45
CA GLU A 105 18.94 -14.78 1.86
C GLU A 105 17.89 -14.25 2.86
N THR A 106 16.67 -13.89 2.39
CA THR A 106 15.61 -13.33 3.23
C THR A 106 15.21 -14.34 4.31
N SER A 107 15.35 -13.93 5.56
CA SER A 107 15.00 -14.72 6.74
C SER A 107 13.49 -14.71 7.00
N ALA A 108 13.02 -15.67 7.78
CA ALA A 108 11.63 -15.73 8.22
C ALA A 108 11.20 -14.49 9.03
N ALA A 109 12.12 -13.85 9.77
CA ALA A 109 11.84 -12.60 10.48
C ALA A 109 11.62 -11.44 9.49
N GLN A 110 12.48 -11.28 8.50
CA GLN A 110 12.34 -10.25 7.49
C GLN A 110 11.05 -10.39 6.67
N TYR A 111 10.62 -11.62 6.37
CA TYR A 111 9.32 -11.86 5.75
C TYR A 111 8.13 -11.47 6.66
N ARG A 112 8.23 -11.64 7.99
CA ARG A 112 7.18 -11.19 8.91
C ARG A 112 7.10 -9.66 9.01
N ASP A 113 8.24 -9.00 8.96
CA ASP A 113 8.34 -7.55 9.11
C ASP A 113 8.05 -6.82 7.78
N ASP A 114 8.03 -7.55 6.65
CA ASP A 114 7.78 -6.94 5.34
C ASP A 114 6.38 -6.35 5.23
N TRP A 115 6.33 -5.17 4.66
CA TRP A 115 5.10 -4.43 4.36
C TRP A 115 4.86 -4.27 2.84
N VAL A 116 5.90 -4.44 2.03
CA VAL A 116 5.89 -4.10 0.60
C VAL A 116 4.88 -4.95 -0.15
N LEU A 117 4.83 -6.26 0.09
CA LEU A 117 3.89 -7.12 -0.65
C LEU A 117 2.43 -6.81 -0.31
N VAL A 118 2.13 -6.52 0.96
CA VAL A 118 0.76 -6.12 1.34
C VAL A 118 0.38 -4.80 0.68
N HIS A 119 1.30 -3.82 0.65
CA HIS A 119 1.12 -2.55 -0.05
C HIS A 119 0.80 -2.77 -1.54
N GLU A 120 1.58 -3.58 -2.23
CA GLU A 120 1.36 -3.90 -3.64
C GLU A 120 0.03 -4.64 -3.88
N MET A 121 -0.35 -5.54 -2.98
CA MET A 121 -1.63 -6.24 -3.08
C MET A 121 -2.83 -5.32 -2.76
N VAL A 122 -2.69 -4.29 -1.93
CA VAL A 122 -3.74 -3.29 -1.70
C VAL A 122 -4.04 -2.51 -2.97
N HIS A 123 -3.04 -2.21 -3.80
CA HIS A 123 -3.28 -1.57 -5.10
C HIS A 123 -4.31 -2.32 -5.95
N LEU A 124 -4.36 -3.64 -5.87
CA LEU A 124 -5.32 -4.47 -6.61
C LEU A 124 -6.79 -4.14 -6.29
N ALA A 125 -7.07 -3.57 -5.13
CA ALA A 125 -8.43 -3.28 -4.65
C ALA A 125 -8.97 -1.91 -5.11
N VAL A 126 -8.18 -1.12 -5.85
CA VAL A 126 -8.53 0.25 -6.23
C VAL A 126 -8.35 0.44 -7.73
N PRO A 127 -9.31 1.08 -8.43
CA PRO A 127 -9.17 1.40 -9.85
C PRO A 127 -7.91 2.25 -10.11
N ARG A 128 -7.28 2.03 -11.25
CA ARG A 128 -6.17 2.88 -11.71
C ARG A 128 -6.66 4.31 -11.88
N VAL A 129 -5.84 5.29 -11.49
CA VAL A 129 -6.13 6.71 -11.61
C VAL A 129 -5.12 7.42 -12.52
N PRO A 130 -5.46 8.59 -13.10
CA PRO A 130 -4.50 9.41 -13.82
C PRO A 130 -3.31 9.81 -12.93
N ARG A 131 -2.14 10.04 -13.55
CA ARG A 131 -0.89 10.36 -12.85
C ARG A 131 -0.99 11.50 -11.82
N PRO A 132 -1.70 12.61 -12.06
CA PRO A 132 -1.85 13.66 -11.04
C PRO A 132 -2.52 13.18 -9.76
N GLN A 133 -3.43 12.21 -9.85
CA GLN A 133 -4.17 11.63 -8.72
C GLN A 133 -3.53 10.37 -8.14
N ARG A 134 -2.30 10.00 -8.53
CA ARG A 134 -1.64 8.80 -8.00
C ARG A 134 -1.49 8.82 -6.46
N TRP A 135 -1.55 10.00 -5.85
CA TRP A 135 -1.55 10.15 -4.39
C TRP A 135 -2.71 9.41 -3.71
N LEU A 136 -3.87 9.30 -4.37
CA LEU A 136 -4.99 8.52 -3.83
C LEU A 136 -4.65 7.03 -3.80
N HIS A 137 -4.05 6.54 -4.86
CA HIS A 137 -3.66 5.13 -5.00
C HIS A 137 -2.57 4.74 -4.00
N GLU A 138 -1.48 5.53 -3.96
CA GLU A 138 -0.37 5.30 -3.03
C GLU A 138 -0.79 5.57 -1.57
N GLY A 139 -1.61 6.58 -1.34
CA GLY A 139 -2.12 6.91 -0.01
C GLY A 139 -3.02 5.83 0.56
N ILE A 140 -3.92 5.26 -0.26
CA ILE A 140 -4.73 4.11 0.15
C ILE A 140 -3.84 2.91 0.47
N ALA A 141 -2.87 2.59 -0.39
CA ALA A 141 -1.96 1.48 -0.15
C ALA A 141 -1.13 1.69 1.12
N THR A 142 -0.56 2.87 1.34
CA THR A 142 0.23 3.22 2.55
C THR A 142 -0.60 3.17 3.84
N TYR A 143 -1.87 3.60 3.78
CA TYR A 143 -2.76 3.59 4.94
C TYR A 143 -3.29 2.19 5.25
N VAL A 144 -3.79 1.49 4.23
CA VAL A 144 -4.49 0.21 4.37
C VAL A 144 -3.53 -0.94 4.67
N GLU A 145 -2.28 -0.93 4.12
CA GLU A 145 -1.33 -2.00 4.40
C GLU A 145 -1.08 -2.15 5.90
N ALA A 146 -0.89 -1.02 6.62
CA ALA A 146 -0.66 -1.05 8.06
C ALA A 146 -1.88 -1.60 8.82
N LEU A 147 -3.10 -1.24 8.41
CA LEU A 147 -4.35 -1.75 8.99
C LEU A 147 -4.54 -3.25 8.71
N ALA A 148 -4.37 -3.66 7.46
CA ALA A 148 -4.53 -5.06 7.05
C ALA A 148 -3.54 -5.96 7.80
N ARG A 149 -2.28 -5.54 7.91
CA ARG A 149 -1.25 -6.26 8.67
C ARG A 149 -1.56 -6.32 10.16
N SER A 150 -2.04 -5.20 10.73
CA SER A 150 -2.36 -5.16 12.16
C SER A 150 -3.53 -6.09 12.49
N ARG A 151 -4.58 -6.09 11.70
CA ARG A 151 -5.74 -6.98 11.88
C ARG A 151 -5.40 -8.46 11.67
N ALA A 152 -4.42 -8.74 10.81
CA ALA A 152 -3.89 -10.10 10.63
C ALA A 152 -2.89 -10.51 11.73
N GLY A 153 -2.63 -9.66 12.72
CA GLY A 153 -1.67 -9.94 13.81
C GLY A 153 -0.20 -9.91 13.39
N LEU A 154 0.10 -9.31 12.23
CA LEU A 154 1.47 -9.22 11.69
C LEU A 154 2.24 -8.02 12.25
N VAL A 155 1.53 -7.00 12.76
CA VAL A 155 2.11 -5.83 13.40
C VAL A 155 1.25 -5.38 14.57
N ASP A 156 1.91 -4.93 15.64
CA ASP A 156 1.22 -4.43 16.83
C ASP A 156 0.45 -3.13 16.54
N PRO A 157 -0.82 -2.99 16.98
CA PRO A 157 -1.63 -1.78 16.78
C PRO A 157 -0.95 -0.49 17.25
N GLY A 158 -0.24 -0.53 18.36
CA GLY A 158 0.50 0.62 18.86
C GLY A 158 1.68 1.00 17.96
N GLN A 159 2.31 0.02 17.32
CA GLN A 159 3.37 0.29 16.34
C GLN A 159 2.83 1.00 15.09
N VAL A 160 1.61 0.67 14.65
CA VAL A 160 0.96 1.37 13.51
C VAL A 160 0.78 2.84 13.85
N TRP A 161 0.16 3.17 15.00
CA TRP A 161 -0.05 4.56 15.42
C TRP A 161 1.26 5.32 15.60
N ARG A 162 2.25 4.75 16.29
CA ARG A 162 3.58 5.36 16.42
C ARG A 162 4.28 5.57 15.08
N GLY A 163 4.10 4.63 14.15
CA GLY A 163 4.57 4.76 12.78
C GLY A 163 3.95 5.98 12.09
N TRP A 164 2.64 6.13 12.17
CA TRP A 164 1.93 7.26 11.54
C TRP A 164 2.28 8.60 12.17
N VAL A 165 2.42 8.70 13.49
CA VAL A 165 2.89 9.93 14.15
C VAL A 165 4.23 10.39 13.58
N ARG A 166 5.17 9.46 13.35
CA ARG A 166 6.50 9.79 12.82
C ARG A 166 6.51 10.07 11.32
N GLN A 167 5.65 9.43 10.54
CA GLN A 167 5.74 9.43 9.08
C GLN A 167 4.77 10.41 8.41
N MET A 168 3.57 10.61 8.93
CA MET A 168 2.58 11.52 8.33
C MET A 168 3.05 12.96 8.19
N PRO A 169 3.93 13.51 9.06
CA PRO A 169 4.51 14.84 8.84
C PRO A 169 5.22 15.02 7.49
N PHE A 170 5.77 13.94 6.89
CA PHE A 170 6.35 14.01 5.54
C PHE A 170 5.32 14.32 4.44
N GLY A 171 4.04 14.05 4.70
CA GLY A 171 2.93 14.37 3.82
C GLY A 171 2.41 15.80 3.93
N GLN A 172 2.89 16.59 4.88
CA GLN A 172 2.47 18.00 5.03
C GLN A 172 2.92 18.85 3.84
N PRO A 173 2.11 19.85 3.46
CA PRO A 173 2.49 20.81 2.42
C PRO A 173 3.80 21.52 2.76
N GLN A 174 4.65 21.67 1.76
CA GLN A 174 5.88 22.46 1.83
C GLN A 174 5.69 23.80 1.10
N PRO A 175 6.57 24.79 1.28
CA PRO A 175 6.50 26.04 0.50
C PRO A 175 6.38 25.76 -1.00
N GLY A 176 5.37 26.36 -1.64
CA GLY A 176 5.06 26.14 -3.05
C GLY A 176 4.13 24.95 -3.35
N ASP A 177 3.65 24.22 -2.33
CA ASP A 177 2.64 23.17 -2.50
C ASP A 177 1.32 23.77 -3.00
N ARG A 178 0.72 23.14 -3.99
CA ARG A 178 -0.53 23.57 -4.62
C ARG A 178 -1.68 22.57 -4.44
N GLY A 179 -1.55 21.64 -3.48
CA GLY A 179 -2.53 20.60 -3.21
C GLY A 179 -2.16 19.22 -3.76
N LEU A 180 -2.96 18.23 -3.39
CA LEU A 180 -2.67 16.82 -3.66
C LEU A 180 -2.60 16.49 -5.15
N ASP A 181 -3.46 17.11 -5.98
CA ASP A 181 -3.49 16.86 -7.43
C ASP A 181 -2.33 17.52 -8.20
N GLN A 182 -1.64 18.48 -7.58
CA GLN A 182 -0.64 19.30 -8.26
C GLN A 182 0.78 19.13 -7.71
N THR A 183 0.94 18.50 -6.54
CA THR A 183 2.23 18.33 -5.88
C THR A 183 2.61 16.86 -5.81
N LEU A 184 3.53 16.43 -6.68
CA LEU A 184 3.90 15.02 -6.87
C LEU A 184 5.21 14.63 -6.16
N THR A 185 5.56 15.31 -5.07
CA THR A 185 6.69 14.89 -4.22
C THR A 185 6.39 13.56 -3.54
N TRP A 186 7.41 12.77 -3.21
CA TRP A 186 7.24 11.50 -2.53
C TRP A 186 6.38 11.64 -1.26
N GLY A 187 6.71 12.58 -0.39
CA GLY A 187 5.96 12.79 0.84
C GLY A 187 4.48 13.09 0.60
N ARG A 188 4.15 13.98 -0.36
CA ARG A 188 2.76 14.32 -0.68
C ARG A 188 1.99 13.16 -1.30
N VAL A 189 2.64 12.38 -2.15
CA VAL A 189 2.01 11.25 -2.82
C VAL A 189 1.69 10.13 -1.82
N TYR A 190 2.64 9.71 -1.01
CA TYR A 190 2.45 8.60 -0.07
C TYR A 190 1.78 9.06 1.23
N TRP A 191 2.43 9.95 1.95
CA TRP A 191 1.96 10.36 3.28
C TRP A 191 0.87 11.43 3.26
N GLY A 192 0.86 12.32 2.25
CA GLY A 192 -0.27 13.23 2.01
C GLY A 192 -1.54 12.47 1.64
N GLY A 193 -1.40 11.42 0.81
CA GLY A 193 -2.49 10.49 0.51
C GLY A 193 -2.93 9.67 1.72
N ALA A 194 -2.01 9.17 2.54
CA ALA A 194 -2.34 8.46 3.78
C ALA A 194 -3.03 9.37 4.81
N MET A 195 -2.63 10.65 4.92
CA MET A 195 -3.35 11.64 5.74
C MET A 195 -4.77 11.87 5.24
N PHE A 196 -4.98 11.97 3.92
CA PHE A 196 -6.34 12.01 3.35
C PHE A 196 -7.15 10.80 3.81
N CYS A 197 -6.59 9.59 3.75
CA CYS A 197 -7.27 8.36 4.18
C CYS A 197 -7.60 8.37 5.68
N LEU A 198 -6.67 8.79 6.55
CA LEU A 198 -6.91 8.90 7.98
C LEU A 198 -8.02 9.92 8.29
N LEU A 199 -7.98 11.11 7.68
CA LEU A 199 -9.01 12.13 7.86
C LEU A 199 -10.37 11.64 7.36
N ALA A 200 -10.41 10.96 6.21
CA ALA A 200 -11.62 10.36 5.69
C ALA A 200 -12.18 9.32 6.66
N ASP A 201 -11.35 8.42 7.19
CA ASP A 201 -11.77 7.38 8.13
C ASP A 201 -12.29 7.96 9.45
N VAL A 202 -11.60 8.97 10.00
CA VAL A 202 -12.06 9.68 11.22
C VAL A 202 -13.38 10.40 10.97
N ARG A 203 -13.48 11.21 9.92
CA ARG A 203 -14.68 12.02 9.63
C ARG A 203 -15.90 11.15 9.29
N THR A 204 -15.71 10.07 8.54
CA THR A 204 -16.81 9.15 8.22
C THR A 204 -17.34 8.46 9.46
N ARG A 205 -16.47 7.97 10.35
CA ARG A 205 -16.88 7.34 11.61
C ARG A 205 -17.57 8.30 12.58
N GLN A 206 -17.16 9.56 12.61
CA GLN A 206 -17.83 10.59 13.42
C GLN A 206 -19.25 10.88 12.93
N ARG A 207 -19.51 10.75 11.62
CA ARG A 207 -20.81 11.00 11.00
C ARG A 207 -21.72 9.77 10.94
N ASP A 208 -21.19 8.57 11.12
CA ASP A 208 -21.92 7.31 11.01
C ASP A 208 -22.22 6.73 12.40
N PRO A 209 -23.50 6.63 12.81
CA PRO A 209 -23.87 6.01 14.09
C PRO A 209 -23.39 4.56 14.25
N ALA A 210 -23.23 3.83 13.14
CA ALA A 210 -22.67 2.48 13.13
C ALA A 210 -21.13 2.46 13.09
N SER A 211 -20.49 3.65 13.11
CA SER A 211 -19.03 3.81 13.06
C SER A 211 -18.37 3.13 11.86
N ARG A 212 -19.08 3.02 10.71
CA ARG A 212 -18.49 2.56 9.45
C ARG A 212 -17.48 3.60 8.97
N GLY A 213 -16.40 3.16 8.37
CA GLY A 213 -15.29 4.03 7.96
C GLY A 213 -14.76 3.70 6.57
N LEU A 214 -13.50 4.08 6.33
CA LEU A 214 -12.86 3.96 5.03
C LEU A 214 -12.85 2.50 4.52
N GLN A 215 -12.76 1.50 5.38
CA GLN A 215 -12.82 0.10 4.98
C GLN A 215 -14.10 -0.21 4.22
N GLN A 216 -15.26 0.13 4.78
CA GLN A 216 -16.56 -0.14 4.16
C GLN A 216 -16.74 0.68 2.88
N ALA A 217 -16.20 1.90 2.84
CA ALA A 217 -16.16 2.73 1.65
C ALA A 217 -15.39 2.05 0.50
N LEU A 218 -14.19 1.54 0.79
CA LEU A 218 -13.34 0.85 -0.20
C LEU A 218 -13.91 -0.51 -0.60
N GLN A 219 -14.53 -1.24 0.33
CA GLN A 219 -15.27 -2.46 0.02
C GLN A 219 -16.41 -2.17 -0.97
N GLY A 220 -17.11 -1.03 -0.82
CA GLY A 220 -18.14 -0.60 -1.76
C GLY A 220 -17.59 -0.32 -3.16
N VAL A 221 -16.40 0.29 -3.27
CA VAL A 221 -15.72 0.48 -4.56
C VAL A 221 -15.42 -0.87 -5.20
N LEU A 222 -14.87 -1.82 -4.44
CA LEU A 222 -14.54 -3.15 -4.92
C LEU A 222 -15.79 -3.97 -5.31
N GLN A 223 -16.92 -3.82 -4.58
CA GLN A 223 -18.20 -4.44 -4.92
C GLN A 223 -18.80 -3.88 -6.21
N ALA A 224 -18.53 -2.61 -6.52
CA ALA A 224 -18.90 -1.96 -7.78
C ALA A 224 -17.96 -2.33 -8.95
N ASN A 225 -17.14 -3.38 -8.82
CA ASN A 225 -16.11 -3.82 -9.76
C ASN A 225 -15.01 -2.77 -9.99
N GLY A 226 -14.75 -1.94 -8.98
CA GLY A 226 -13.67 -0.96 -8.99
C GLY A 226 -12.37 -1.56 -8.45
N ASP A 227 -11.69 -2.38 -9.24
CA ASP A 227 -10.36 -2.93 -8.94
C ASP A 227 -9.30 -2.44 -9.93
N TYR A 228 -8.06 -2.87 -9.78
CA TYR A 228 -6.92 -2.40 -10.59
C TYR A 228 -7.04 -2.69 -12.09
N ARG A 229 -7.90 -3.62 -12.50
CA ARG A 229 -8.11 -3.96 -13.92
C ARG A 229 -8.82 -2.85 -14.69
N VAL A 230 -9.50 -1.92 -14.00
CA VAL A 230 -10.19 -0.78 -14.62
C VAL A 230 -9.53 0.55 -14.24
N ALA A 231 -9.71 1.56 -15.09
CA ALA A 231 -9.29 2.93 -14.81
C ALA A 231 -10.53 3.81 -14.58
N TRP A 232 -10.60 4.49 -13.43
CA TRP A 232 -11.68 5.41 -13.11
C TRP A 232 -11.15 6.81 -12.79
N PRO A 233 -11.91 7.87 -13.11
CA PRO A 233 -11.65 9.19 -12.57
C PRO A 233 -11.78 9.15 -11.03
N VAL A 234 -10.96 9.93 -10.33
CA VAL A 234 -10.99 10.04 -8.86
C VAL A 234 -12.39 10.34 -8.34
N GLN A 235 -13.11 11.24 -9.01
CA GLN A 235 -14.47 11.62 -8.61
C GLN A 235 -15.42 10.42 -8.58
N ARG A 236 -15.29 9.48 -9.52
CA ARG A 236 -16.09 8.25 -9.54
C ARG A 236 -15.72 7.33 -8.37
N ILE A 237 -14.44 7.18 -8.07
CA ILE A 237 -13.97 6.36 -6.94
C ILE A 237 -14.56 6.91 -5.63
N LEU A 238 -14.40 8.22 -5.39
CA LEU A 238 -14.85 8.86 -4.17
C LEU A 238 -16.39 8.87 -4.04
N ALA A 239 -17.11 9.15 -5.13
CA ALA A 239 -18.57 9.10 -5.13
C ALA A 239 -19.10 7.68 -4.86
N THR A 240 -18.46 6.64 -5.41
CA THR A 240 -18.82 5.24 -5.14
C THR A 240 -18.53 4.87 -3.67
N ALA A 241 -17.41 5.30 -3.13
CA ALA A 241 -17.03 5.13 -1.73
C ALA A 241 -18.02 5.83 -0.78
N ASP A 242 -18.36 7.08 -1.07
CA ASP A 242 -19.36 7.86 -0.32
C ASP A 242 -20.75 7.20 -0.36
N ALA A 243 -21.17 6.73 -1.53
CA ALA A 243 -22.47 6.05 -1.70
C ALA A 243 -22.56 4.77 -0.86
N ALA A 244 -21.48 4.01 -0.72
CA ALA A 244 -21.43 2.80 0.12
C ALA A 244 -21.67 3.12 1.61
N LEU A 245 -21.37 4.34 2.04
CA LEU A 245 -21.59 4.81 3.41
C LEU A 245 -22.89 5.64 3.57
N GLY A 246 -23.52 6.06 2.48
CA GLY A 246 -24.61 7.03 2.49
C GLY A 246 -24.17 8.43 2.91
N GLN A 247 -22.94 8.82 2.58
CA GLN A 247 -22.29 10.08 2.98
C GLN A 247 -21.69 10.79 1.76
N THR A 248 -21.08 11.96 1.99
CA THR A 248 -20.33 12.76 0.99
C THR A 248 -18.93 13.13 1.48
N THR A 249 -18.49 12.49 2.54
CA THR A 249 -17.27 12.87 3.32
C THR A 249 -16.00 12.83 2.50
N LEU A 250 -15.80 11.76 1.69
CA LEU A 250 -14.59 11.62 0.89
C LEU A 250 -14.55 12.68 -0.23
N SER A 251 -15.68 12.90 -0.90
CA SER A 251 -15.80 13.92 -1.96
C SER A 251 -15.64 15.35 -1.42
N GLU A 252 -16.12 15.62 -0.22
CA GLU A 252 -15.93 16.90 0.47
C GLU A 252 -14.44 17.12 0.80
N LEU A 253 -13.80 16.14 1.44
CA LEU A 253 -12.39 16.20 1.80
C LEU A 253 -11.48 16.34 0.58
N TYR A 254 -11.81 15.68 -0.52
CA TYR A 254 -11.09 15.84 -1.78
C TYR A 254 -11.14 17.29 -2.28
N ARG A 255 -12.33 17.92 -2.28
CA ARG A 255 -12.47 19.32 -2.68
C ARG A 255 -11.70 20.29 -1.78
N GLU A 256 -11.55 19.94 -0.49
CA GLU A 256 -10.75 20.73 0.46
C GLU A 256 -9.23 20.65 0.16
N LEU A 257 -8.72 19.48 -0.24
CA LEU A 257 -7.27 19.21 -0.24
C LEU A 257 -6.63 19.11 -1.63
N LYS A 258 -7.41 18.90 -2.70
CA LYS A 258 -6.85 18.66 -4.05
C LYS A 258 -6.05 19.83 -4.61
N ASP A 259 -6.47 21.07 -4.32
CA ASP A 259 -5.87 22.32 -4.81
C ASP A 259 -5.39 23.20 -3.64
N SER A 260 -5.22 22.66 -2.44
CA SER A 260 -4.86 23.40 -1.22
C SER A 260 -3.52 22.97 -0.66
N GLY A 261 -2.63 23.94 -0.47
CA GLY A 261 -1.38 23.79 0.30
C GLY A 261 -1.57 24.06 1.80
N THR A 262 -2.80 23.98 2.33
CA THR A 262 -3.04 24.17 3.76
C THR A 262 -2.57 22.97 4.56
N ALA A 263 -1.78 23.21 5.59
CA ALA A 263 -1.32 22.18 6.50
C ALA A 263 -2.45 21.67 7.39
N ILE A 264 -2.41 20.37 7.71
CA ILE A 264 -3.33 19.71 8.64
C ILE A 264 -2.73 19.83 10.06
N ASP A 265 -3.55 20.21 11.04
CA ASP A 265 -3.12 20.18 12.44
C ASP A 265 -3.06 18.73 12.96
N LEU A 266 -1.95 18.06 12.64
CA LEU A 266 -1.71 16.69 13.09
C LEU A 266 -1.59 16.62 14.62
N ALA A 267 -1.07 17.65 15.29
CA ALA A 267 -0.94 17.63 16.74
C ALA A 267 -2.32 17.65 17.43
N ALA A 268 -3.26 18.44 16.93
CA ALA A 268 -4.64 18.40 17.38
C ALA A 268 -5.29 17.02 17.11
N LEU A 269 -5.12 16.49 15.90
CA LEU A 269 -5.68 15.19 15.51
C LEU A 269 -5.17 14.05 16.42
N TRP A 270 -3.86 13.98 16.68
CA TRP A 270 -3.29 12.97 17.58
C TRP A 270 -3.80 13.11 19.01
N ARG A 271 -3.91 14.34 19.52
CA ARG A 271 -4.46 14.59 20.84
C ARG A 271 -5.92 14.14 20.95
N GLU A 272 -6.75 14.41 19.97
CA GLU A 272 -8.15 13.97 19.93
C GLU A 272 -8.29 12.45 19.83
N LEU A 273 -7.46 11.80 19.01
CA LEU A 273 -7.42 10.35 18.90
C LEU A 273 -6.80 9.68 20.13
N GLY A 274 -6.14 10.44 21.00
CA GLY A 274 -5.42 9.91 22.15
C GLY A 274 -4.19 9.12 21.76
N VAL A 275 -3.48 9.57 20.71
CA VAL A 275 -2.22 8.99 20.25
C VAL A 275 -1.08 9.87 20.74
N ASP A 276 -0.21 9.30 21.55
CA ASP A 276 0.99 9.93 22.06
C ASP A 276 2.21 9.09 21.65
N ASP A 277 3.41 9.65 21.64
CA ASP A 277 4.62 8.94 21.20
C ASP A 277 4.83 7.60 21.92
N ASP A 278 4.49 7.53 23.20
CA ASP A 278 4.75 6.38 24.05
C ASP A 278 3.52 5.53 24.38
N ARG A 279 2.30 6.07 24.21
CA ARG A 279 1.07 5.41 24.68
C ARG A 279 -0.18 5.81 23.93
N LEU A 280 -1.19 4.94 24.00
CA LEU A 280 -2.55 5.20 23.54
C LEU A 280 -3.43 5.53 24.75
N ARG A 281 -4.14 6.67 24.70
CA ARG A 281 -5.02 7.13 25.79
C ARG A 281 -6.47 6.83 25.46
N ASP A 282 -7.14 6.09 26.33
CA ASP A 282 -8.54 5.69 26.13
C ASP A 282 -9.55 6.73 26.64
N ASP A 283 -9.09 7.76 27.35
CA ASP A 283 -9.89 8.90 27.80
C ASP A 283 -10.00 10.05 26.79
N ALA A 284 -9.33 9.93 25.64
CA ALA A 284 -9.36 10.95 24.59
C ALA A 284 -10.71 11.01 23.87
N PRO A 285 -11.12 12.19 23.37
CA PRO A 285 -12.43 12.39 22.72
C PRO A 285 -12.76 11.41 21.58
N LEU A 286 -11.77 11.05 20.76
CA LEU A 286 -11.89 10.15 19.62
C LEU A 286 -11.23 8.78 19.87
N ALA A 287 -11.00 8.38 21.12
CA ALA A 287 -10.42 7.07 21.43
C ALA A 287 -11.25 5.90 20.89
N ALA A 288 -12.58 6.01 20.89
CA ALA A 288 -13.46 5.01 20.29
C ALA A 288 -13.27 4.91 18.76
N VAL A 289 -13.13 6.04 18.07
CA VAL A 289 -12.83 6.09 16.62
C VAL A 289 -11.45 5.45 16.36
N ARG A 290 -10.42 5.80 17.14
CA ARG A 290 -9.10 5.19 17.05
C ARG A 290 -9.15 3.67 17.14
N ARG A 291 -9.87 3.12 18.13
CA ARG A 291 -10.03 1.66 18.27
C ARG A 291 -10.76 1.05 17.09
N ALA A 292 -11.84 1.70 16.62
CA ALA A 292 -12.62 1.22 15.49
C ALA A 292 -11.85 1.23 14.15
N ILE A 293 -10.86 2.08 13.98
CA ILE A 293 -9.98 2.09 12.80
C ILE A 293 -9.15 0.80 12.73
N LEU A 294 -8.69 0.26 13.85
CA LEU A 294 -7.84 -0.95 13.91
C LEU A 294 -8.61 -2.25 14.23
N ALA A 295 -9.92 -2.16 14.56
CA ALA A 295 -10.76 -3.31 14.87
C ALA A 295 -11.06 -4.22 13.66
#